data_abd9e7d52b0f7e52871dd0f3bad44a8a
#
_entry.id   abd9e7d52b0f7e52871dd0f3bad44a8a
#
_cell.length_a   1.000
_cell.length_b   1.000
_cell.length_c   1.000
_cell.angle_alpha   90.00
_cell.angle_beta   90.00
_cell.angle_gamma   90.00
#
_symmetry.space_group_name_H-M   'P 1'
#
loop_
_entity.id
_entity.type
_entity.pdbx_description
1 polymer ?
#
loop_
_entity_poly.entity_id
_entity_poly.type
_entity_poly.pdbx_seq_one_letter_code
_entity_poly.pdbx_strand_id
1 'polypeptide(L)'
;LLVLPTVRVVLVSGIAAVAVGMASVSAAVYVVLPGRVLLFLYEKLCELAAGIPFCTWIAGSPKLWQCAGYYVLLFLGVEILGMSRGTVTWNGATGKRAGNHAFMQEEKNHGEGKGWLRKYQLLSGISGIMLILGLGILIYHPSGNLQITCLDIGQGDCISIQLPQGQNFLIDGGSSNKKNIAHYQILPFLKNRGIGVIDAILISHTDNDHISGVLE
;
A
#
# COMPACT_ATOMS: atom_id res chain seq x y z
N LEU A 1 9.17 -3.10 1.24
CA LEU A 1 10.22 -3.83 2.01
C LEU A 1 11.61 -3.23 1.78
N LEU A 2 12.00 -2.83 0.54
CA LEU A 2 13.30 -2.20 0.22
C LEU A 2 13.45 -0.78 0.83
N VAL A 3 12.36 -0.03 0.94
CA VAL A 3 12.37 1.36 1.44
C VAL A 3 12.66 1.45 2.93
N LEU A 4 12.16 0.53 3.75
CA LEU A 4 12.28 0.57 5.21
C LEU A 4 13.74 0.61 5.72
N PRO A 5 14.68 -0.24 5.24
CA PRO A 5 16.07 -0.16 5.69
C PRO A 5 16.80 1.09 5.18
N THR A 6 16.44 1.59 4.01
CA THR A 6 17.12 2.73 3.38
C THR A 6 16.64 4.09 3.90
N VAL A 7 15.42 4.20 4.46
CA VAL A 7 14.95 5.39 5.18
C VAL A 7 15.89 5.75 6.34
N ARG A 8 16.46 4.75 7.02
CA ARG A 8 17.45 4.99 8.09
C ARG A 8 18.68 5.75 7.58
N VAL A 9 19.18 5.40 6.39
CA VAL A 9 20.33 6.06 5.77
C VAL A 9 19.99 7.51 5.43
N VAL A 10 18.80 7.77 4.87
CA VAL A 10 18.34 9.12 4.56
C VAL A 10 18.25 9.96 5.83
N LEU A 11 17.67 9.41 6.88
CA LEU A 11 17.47 10.12 8.15
C LEU A 11 18.78 10.40 8.86
N VAL A 12 19.69 9.41 8.95
CA VAL A 12 21.00 9.57 9.57
C VAL A 12 21.87 10.56 8.79
N SER A 13 21.90 10.46 7.45
CA SER A 13 22.66 11.42 6.63
C SER A 13 22.12 12.85 6.75
N GLY A 14 20.80 13.02 6.87
CA GLY A 14 20.17 14.33 7.08
C GLY A 14 20.55 14.95 8.43
N ILE A 15 20.43 14.19 9.53
CA ILE A 15 20.79 14.65 10.87
C ILE A 15 22.30 14.96 10.94
N ALA A 16 23.16 14.09 10.41
CA ALA A 16 24.60 14.30 10.39
C ALA A 16 24.96 15.53 9.55
N ALA A 17 24.30 15.77 8.43
CA ALA A 17 24.52 16.95 7.60
C ALA A 17 24.16 18.26 8.33
N VAL A 18 23.09 18.27 9.13
CA VAL A 18 22.75 19.43 9.98
C VAL A 18 23.85 19.69 11.00
N ALA A 19 24.31 18.65 11.71
CA ALA A 19 25.37 18.78 12.73
C ALA A 19 26.69 19.30 12.12
N VAL A 20 27.12 18.75 10.98
CA VAL A 20 28.33 19.18 10.26
C VAL A 20 28.15 20.58 9.66
N GLY A 21 26.94 20.90 9.20
CA GLY A 21 26.60 22.20 8.60
C GLY A 21 26.72 23.37 9.56
N MET A 22 26.57 23.13 10.87
CA MET A 22 26.84 24.13 11.91
C MET A 22 28.32 24.55 11.96
N ALA A 23 29.24 23.66 11.57
CA ALA A 23 30.68 23.95 11.53
C ALA A 23 31.16 24.33 10.10
N SER A 24 30.63 23.64 9.06
CA SER A 24 31.03 23.90 7.68
C SER A 24 29.93 23.46 6.71
N VAL A 25 29.33 24.41 6.00
CA VAL A 25 28.32 24.17 4.99
C VAL A 25 28.86 23.33 3.82
N SER A 26 30.12 23.59 3.43
CA SER A 26 30.76 22.85 2.33
C SER A 26 30.93 21.36 2.66
N ALA A 27 31.26 21.01 3.90
CA ALA A 27 31.39 19.62 4.35
C ALA A 27 30.00 18.93 4.45
N ALA A 28 28.96 19.66 4.86
CA ALA A 28 27.61 19.12 4.98
C ALA A 28 27.04 18.61 3.65
N VAL A 29 27.41 19.25 2.51
CA VAL A 29 26.99 18.82 1.17
C VAL A 29 27.45 17.39 0.88
N TYR A 30 28.65 17.00 1.30
CA TYR A 30 29.15 15.64 1.10
C TYR A 30 28.46 14.63 2.02
N VAL A 31 28.13 15.03 3.24
CA VAL A 31 27.45 14.17 4.22
C VAL A 31 26.02 13.87 3.82
N VAL A 32 25.33 14.79 3.14
CA VAL A 32 23.94 14.58 2.68
C VAL A 32 23.85 13.77 1.39
N LEU A 33 24.96 13.61 0.63
CA LEU A 33 24.99 12.91 -0.65
C LEU A 33 24.33 11.52 -0.63
N PRO A 34 24.59 10.61 0.32
CA PRO A 34 23.96 9.30 0.34
C PRO A 34 22.41 9.38 0.42
N GLY A 35 21.89 10.28 1.24
CA GLY A 35 20.46 10.53 1.35
C GLY A 35 19.86 11.07 0.05
N ARG A 36 20.56 12.03 -0.59
CA ARG A 36 20.13 12.62 -1.87
C ARG A 36 20.10 11.60 -3.01
N VAL A 37 21.11 10.73 -3.10
CA VAL A 37 21.18 9.66 -4.11
C VAL A 37 20.03 8.68 -3.91
N LEU A 38 19.73 8.28 -2.66
CA LEU A 38 18.60 7.39 -2.37
C LEU A 38 17.25 8.02 -2.72
N LEU A 39 17.04 9.30 -2.39
CA LEU A 39 15.81 10.01 -2.75
C LEU A 39 15.64 10.11 -4.27
N PHE A 40 16.71 10.43 -5.00
CA PHE A 40 16.70 10.42 -6.47
C PHE A 40 16.37 9.04 -7.04
N LEU A 41 16.94 7.98 -6.45
CA LEU A 41 16.63 6.60 -6.86
C LEU A 41 15.14 6.27 -6.62
N TYR A 42 14.57 6.70 -5.50
CA TYR A 42 13.14 6.51 -5.21
C TYR A 42 12.27 7.24 -6.22
N GLU A 43 12.59 8.49 -6.55
CA GLU A 43 11.88 9.27 -7.57
C GLU A 43 11.87 8.52 -8.90
N LYS A 44 13.03 8.04 -9.36
CA LYS A 44 13.14 7.28 -10.61
C LYS A 44 12.39 5.94 -10.58
N LEU A 45 12.42 5.24 -9.45
CA LEU A 45 11.64 4.01 -9.28
C LEU A 45 10.14 4.28 -9.29
N CYS A 46 9.68 5.38 -8.68
CA CYS A 46 8.27 5.78 -8.72
C CYS A 46 7.83 6.20 -10.12
N GLU A 47 8.64 6.95 -10.85
CA GLU A 47 8.37 7.30 -12.26
C GLU A 47 8.26 6.05 -13.12
N LEU A 48 9.20 5.10 -12.97
CA LEU A 48 9.17 3.84 -13.70
C LEU A 48 7.91 3.02 -13.36
N ALA A 49 7.56 2.93 -12.07
CA ALA A 49 6.37 2.23 -11.62
C ALA A 49 5.09 2.89 -12.12
N ALA A 50 5.02 4.21 -12.17
CA ALA A 50 3.88 4.95 -12.70
C ALA A 50 3.64 4.70 -14.20
N GLY A 51 4.71 4.38 -14.96
CA GLY A 51 4.61 4.01 -16.39
C GLY A 51 4.12 2.59 -16.64
N ILE A 52 4.02 1.72 -15.62
CA ILE A 52 3.55 0.35 -15.77
C ILE A 52 2.02 0.33 -15.71
N PRO A 53 1.32 -0.16 -16.76
CA PRO A 53 -0.12 -0.31 -16.72
C PRO A 53 -0.51 -1.22 -15.55
N PHE A 54 -1.59 -0.87 -14.86
CA PHE A 54 -2.11 -1.54 -13.64
C PHE A 54 -1.27 -1.36 -12.36
N CYS A 55 -0.18 -0.60 -12.37
CA CYS A 55 0.59 -0.32 -11.16
C CYS A 55 -0.14 0.63 -10.18
N THR A 56 -1.06 1.42 -10.70
CA THR A 56 -1.93 2.32 -9.92
C THR A 56 -3.37 1.82 -9.98
N TRP A 57 -3.92 1.44 -8.83
CA TRP A 57 -5.31 1.05 -8.71
C TRP A 57 -6.04 1.97 -7.75
N ILE A 58 -7.19 2.48 -8.20
CA ILE A 58 -8.03 3.35 -7.38
C ILE A 58 -8.96 2.46 -6.56
N ALA A 59 -8.52 2.16 -5.34
CA ALA A 59 -9.25 1.26 -4.43
C ALA A 59 -10.34 1.96 -3.61
N GLY A 60 -10.42 3.29 -3.64
CA GLY A 60 -11.30 4.06 -2.73
C GLY A 60 -10.82 4.05 -1.28
N SER A 61 -11.59 4.66 -0.37
CA SER A 61 -11.31 4.62 1.07
C SER A 61 -12.03 3.46 1.75
N PRO A 62 -11.32 2.51 2.39
CA PRO A 62 -11.93 1.42 3.11
C PRO A 62 -12.66 1.93 4.37
N LYS A 63 -13.77 1.30 4.73
CA LYS A 63 -14.49 1.58 5.97
C LYS A 63 -13.73 0.99 7.17
N LEU A 64 -13.94 1.54 8.36
CA LEU A 64 -13.26 1.09 9.59
C LEU A 64 -13.39 -0.42 9.84
N TRP A 65 -14.55 -1.01 9.57
CA TRP A 65 -14.74 -2.46 9.74
C TRP A 65 -13.89 -3.29 8.75
N GLN A 66 -13.65 -2.78 7.54
CA GLN A 66 -12.79 -3.42 6.54
C GLN A 66 -11.32 -3.38 7.00
N CYS A 67 -10.86 -2.24 7.51
CA CYS A 67 -9.54 -2.12 8.12
C CYS A 67 -9.39 -3.08 9.29
N ALA A 68 -10.36 -3.12 10.20
CA ALA A 68 -10.35 -4.04 11.35
C ALA A 68 -10.29 -5.51 10.88
N GLY A 69 -11.14 -5.90 9.92
CA GLY A 69 -11.15 -7.24 9.35
C GLY A 69 -9.81 -7.63 8.70
N TYR A 70 -9.21 -6.71 7.95
CA TYR A 70 -7.89 -6.91 7.35
C TYR A 70 -6.81 -7.15 8.40
N TYR A 71 -6.73 -6.31 9.44
CA TYR A 71 -5.70 -6.46 10.47
C TYR A 71 -5.89 -7.72 11.32
N VAL A 72 -7.14 -8.14 11.58
CA VAL A 72 -7.42 -9.41 12.25
C VAL A 72 -6.91 -10.59 11.41
N LEU A 73 -7.23 -10.62 10.11
CA LEU A 73 -6.76 -11.69 9.21
C LEU A 73 -5.24 -11.67 9.04
N LEU A 74 -4.63 -10.49 8.98
CA LEU A 74 -3.18 -10.34 8.93
C LEU A 74 -2.51 -10.90 10.18
N PHE A 75 -3.03 -10.53 11.37
CA PHE A 75 -2.51 -11.01 12.65
C PHE A 75 -2.62 -12.53 12.76
N LEU A 76 -3.78 -13.11 12.47
CA LEU A 76 -3.98 -14.56 12.46
C LEU A 76 -3.05 -15.26 11.45
N GLY A 77 -2.86 -14.69 10.27
CA GLY A 77 -1.95 -15.22 9.26
C GLY A 77 -0.48 -15.22 9.73
N VAL A 78 -0.05 -14.16 10.42
CA VAL A 78 1.31 -14.05 11.00
C VAL A 78 1.50 -15.04 12.14
N GLU A 79 0.51 -15.21 13.03
CA GLU A 79 0.55 -16.20 14.11
C GLU A 79 0.63 -17.63 13.58
N ILE A 80 -0.13 -17.98 12.55
CA ILE A 80 -0.07 -19.30 11.90
C ILE A 80 1.33 -19.55 11.30
N LEU A 81 1.92 -18.53 10.66
CA LEU A 81 3.30 -18.61 10.16
C LEU A 81 4.33 -18.71 11.31
N GLY A 82 4.12 -18.02 12.42
CA GLY A 82 4.95 -18.07 13.62
C GLY A 82 4.93 -19.46 14.26
N MET A 83 3.76 -20.08 14.34
CA MET A 83 3.60 -21.45 14.83
C MET A 83 4.35 -22.47 13.97
N SER A 84 4.46 -22.23 12.66
CA SER A 84 5.24 -23.09 11.75
C SER A 84 6.75 -22.95 11.97
N ARG A 85 7.23 -21.79 12.41
CA ARG A 85 8.66 -21.53 12.69
C ARG A 85 9.09 -21.96 14.09
N GLY A 86 8.18 -21.98 15.07
CA GLY A 86 8.46 -22.28 16.47
C GLY A 86 8.79 -23.75 16.76
N THR A 87 8.65 -24.64 15.79
CA THR A 87 9.00 -26.07 15.96
C THR A 87 10.46 -26.40 15.63
N VAL A 88 11.25 -25.42 15.20
CA VAL A 88 12.70 -25.57 15.05
C VAL A 88 13.37 -25.08 16.35
N THR A 89 13.09 -25.72 17.46
CA THR A 89 13.97 -25.63 18.62
C THR A 89 15.20 -26.46 18.33
N TRP A 90 16.27 -25.77 18.07
CA TRP A 90 17.59 -26.34 17.95
C TRP A 90 18.00 -26.90 19.32
N ASN A 91 17.76 -28.22 19.55
CA ASN A 91 18.31 -28.94 20.69
C ASN A 91 19.80 -29.22 20.46
N GLY A 92 20.55 -28.15 20.31
CA GLY A 92 21.99 -28.19 20.15
C GLY A 92 22.71 -27.51 21.29
N ALA A 93 22.71 -28.12 22.45
CA ALA A 93 23.76 -27.87 23.45
C ALA A 93 23.73 -28.93 24.57
N THR A 94 24.21 -30.12 24.33
CA THR A 94 24.98 -30.85 25.31
C THR A 94 25.88 -31.84 24.58
N GLY A 95 27.14 -31.44 24.37
CA GLY A 95 28.19 -32.37 24.01
C GLY A 95 28.37 -33.42 25.09
N LYS A 96 27.92 -34.64 24.82
CA LYS A 96 28.44 -35.85 25.45
C LYS A 96 28.67 -36.90 24.39
N ARG A 97 29.95 -37.18 24.18
CA ARG A 97 30.47 -38.33 23.49
C ARG A 97 29.75 -39.60 23.97
N ALA A 98 29.03 -40.23 23.09
CA ALA A 98 28.69 -41.63 23.25
C ALA A 98 28.80 -42.28 21.86
N GLY A 99 29.77 -43.15 21.74
CA GLY A 99 30.06 -43.88 20.53
C GLY A 99 28.99 -44.94 20.25
N ASN A 100 28.98 -45.38 19.01
CA ASN A 100 28.52 -46.67 18.48
C ASN A 100 27.02 -46.97 18.39
N HIS A 101 26.06 -46.05 18.58
CA HIS A 101 24.66 -46.30 18.28
C HIS A 101 24.03 -45.36 17.24
N ALA A 102 24.85 -44.59 16.52
CA ALA A 102 24.39 -43.58 15.55
C ALA A 102 23.85 -44.15 14.24
N PHE A 103 24.16 -45.39 13.87
CA PHE A 103 23.87 -45.96 12.55
C PHE A 103 22.42 -46.45 12.36
N MET A 104 21.65 -46.68 13.45
CA MET A 104 20.26 -47.14 13.32
C MET A 104 19.19 -46.03 13.55
N GLN A 105 19.59 -44.80 13.85
CA GLN A 105 18.67 -43.69 14.07
C GLN A 105 18.47 -42.78 12.82
N GLU A 106 19.33 -42.96 11.79
CA GLU A 106 19.26 -42.12 10.59
C GLU A 106 18.12 -42.53 9.64
N GLU A 107 17.71 -43.80 9.67
CA GLU A 107 16.62 -44.31 8.81
C GLU A 107 15.22 -43.92 9.31
N LYS A 108 15.05 -43.59 10.60
CA LYS A 108 13.77 -43.15 11.19
C LYS A 108 13.43 -41.66 10.95
N ASN A 109 14.45 -40.82 10.69
CA ASN A 109 14.27 -39.39 10.48
C ASN A 109 13.82 -39.00 9.07
N HIS A 110 13.92 -39.92 8.08
CA HIS A 110 13.51 -39.61 6.68
C HIS A 110 11.98 -39.56 6.50
N GLY A 111 11.19 -40.18 7.39
CA GLY A 111 9.73 -40.13 7.39
C GLY A 111 9.16 -38.86 8.03
N GLU A 112 9.80 -38.36 9.07
CA GLU A 112 9.37 -37.17 9.79
C GLU A 112 9.62 -35.87 9.02
N GLY A 113 10.69 -35.82 8.22
CA GLY A 113 11.01 -34.65 7.39
C GLY A 113 9.95 -34.31 6.32
N LYS A 114 9.34 -35.35 5.73
CA LYS A 114 8.27 -35.15 4.73
C LYS A 114 6.96 -34.65 5.35
N GLY A 115 6.65 -35.12 6.55
CA GLY A 115 5.46 -34.68 7.31
C GLY A 115 5.57 -33.21 7.75
N TRP A 116 6.76 -32.81 8.19
CA TRP A 116 7.04 -31.42 8.60
C TRP A 116 6.98 -30.44 7.42
N LEU A 117 7.60 -30.75 6.29
CA LEU A 117 7.54 -29.93 5.07
C LEU A 117 6.10 -29.76 4.59
N ARG A 118 5.31 -30.83 4.59
CA ARG A 118 3.89 -30.78 4.20
C ARG A 118 3.08 -29.89 5.14
N LYS A 119 3.32 -29.98 6.46
CA LYS A 119 2.65 -29.11 7.45
C LYS A 119 3.03 -27.65 7.25
N TYR A 120 4.31 -27.34 7.00
CA TYR A 120 4.79 -25.98 6.70
C TYR A 120 4.15 -25.43 5.44
N GLN A 121 4.07 -26.20 4.36
CA GLN A 121 3.42 -25.80 3.11
C GLN A 121 1.93 -25.54 3.31
N LEU A 122 1.23 -26.35 4.09
CA LEU A 122 -0.19 -26.14 4.40
C LEU A 122 -0.40 -24.85 5.20
N LEU A 123 0.37 -24.61 6.25
CA LEU A 123 0.25 -23.43 7.11
C LEU A 123 0.60 -22.14 6.33
N SER A 124 1.64 -22.18 5.49
CA SER A 124 1.99 -21.04 4.64
C SER A 124 0.93 -20.77 3.58
N GLY A 125 0.31 -21.81 3.03
CA GLY A 125 -0.81 -21.70 2.10
C GLY A 125 -2.04 -21.03 2.76
N ILE A 126 -2.41 -21.47 3.97
CA ILE A 126 -3.52 -20.88 4.74
C ILE A 126 -3.24 -19.39 5.04
N SER A 127 -2.03 -19.06 5.48
CA SER A 127 -1.63 -17.67 5.72
C SER A 127 -1.70 -16.81 4.44
N GLY A 128 -1.27 -17.36 3.30
CA GLY A 128 -1.41 -16.69 2.00
C GLY A 128 -2.87 -16.43 1.61
N ILE A 129 -3.75 -17.41 1.81
CA ILE A 129 -5.18 -17.26 1.56
C ILE A 129 -5.79 -16.18 2.47
N MET A 130 -5.44 -16.16 3.75
CA MET A 130 -5.91 -15.12 4.69
C MET A 130 -5.49 -13.72 4.26
N LEU A 131 -4.27 -13.57 3.75
CA LEU A 131 -3.77 -12.30 3.22
C LEU A 131 -4.58 -11.85 1.99
N ILE A 132 -4.84 -12.77 1.06
CA ILE A 132 -5.64 -12.49 -0.15
C ILE A 132 -7.07 -12.11 0.24
N LEU A 133 -7.70 -12.84 1.17
CA LEU A 133 -9.04 -12.52 1.68
C LEU A 133 -9.06 -11.14 2.36
N GLY A 134 -8.06 -10.83 3.17
CA GLY A 134 -7.92 -9.53 3.82
C GLY A 134 -7.81 -8.39 2.81
N LEU A 135 -7.00 -8.55 1.77
CA LEU A 135 -6.92 -7.60 0.66
C LEU A 135 -8.26 -7.48 -0.09
N GLY A 136 -8.95 -8.61 -0.33
CA GLY A 136 -10.28 -8.62 -0.93
C GLY A 136 -11.31 -7.81 -0.14
N ILE A 137 -11.27 -7.89 1.20
CA ILE A 137 -12.15 -7.10 2.09
C ILE A 137 -11.86 -5.60 1.95
N LEU A 138 -10.60 -5.18 1.84
CA LEU A 138 -10.25 -3.76 1.68
C LEU A 138 -10.75 -3.17 0.35
N ILE A 139 -10.78 -4.01 -0.68
CA ILE A 139 -11.15 -3.61 -2.04
C ILE A 139 -12.67 -3.68 -2.26
N TYR A 140 -13.37 -4.43 -1.42
CA TYR A 140 -14.80 -4.62 -1.55
C TYR A 140 -15.58 -3.34 -1.30
N HIS A 141 -16.17 -2.78 -2.37
CA HIS A 141 -17.07 -1.64 -2.30
C HIS A 141 -18.47 -2.12 -2.71
N PRO A 142 -19.38 -2.31 -1.76
CA PRO A 142 -20.74 -2.66 -2.10
C PRO A 142 -21.39 -1.47 -2.82
N SER A 143 -21.58 -1.61 -4.11
CA SER A 143 -22.41 -0.72 -4.91
C SER A 143 -23.87 -1.15 -4.70
N GLY A 144 -24.76 -0.22 -4.43
CA GLY A 144 -26.16 -0.61 -4.21
C GLY A 144 -27.13 0.55 -4.11
N ASN A 145 -26.65 1.77 -3.91
CA ASN A 145 -27.51 2.95 -3.79
C ASN A 145 -27.10 4.03 -4.77
N LEU A 146 -28.08 4.74 -5.30
CA LEU A 146 -27.86 6.01 -5.96
C LEU A 146 -27.22 6.98 -4.97
N GLN A 147 -26.06 7.53 -5.31
CA GLN A 147 -25.40 8.54 -4.53
C GLN A 147 -25.22 9.81 -5.36
N ILE A 148 -25.75 10.92 -4.84
CA ILE A 148 -25.58 12.25 -5.43
C ILE A 148 -24.80 13.07 -4.40
N THR A 149 -23.66 13.64 -4.83
CA THR A 149 -22.78 14.42 -3.96
C THR A 149 -22.47 15.75 -4.63
N CYS A 150 -22.83 16.84 -3.98
CA CYS A 150 -22.39 18.19 -4.37
C CYS A 150 -21.03 18.44 -3.71
N LEU A 151 -20.04 18.78 -4.50
CA LEU A 151 -18.69 19.09 -4.02
C LEU A 151 -18.57 20.58 -3.67
N ASP A 152 -17.94 20.88 -2.54
CA ASP A 152 -17.58 22.27 -2.19
C ASP A 152 -16.34 22.69 -2.98
N ILE A 153 -16.55 23.24 -4.14
CA ILE A 153 -15.48 23.75 -5.02
C ILE A 153 -15.34 25.28 -4.99
N GLY A 154 -16.02 25.95 -4.07
CA GLY A 154 -16.05 27.40 -3.96
C GLY A 154 -17.20 28.02 -4.76
N GLN A 155 -16.94 29.11 -5.48
CA GLN A 155 -17.94 29.73 -6.36
C GLN A 155 -17.97 28.96 -7.69
N GLY A 156 -18.91 28.03 -7.81
CA GLY A 156 -19.11 27.16 -8.95
C GLY A 156 -19.85 25.90 -8.59
N ASP A 157 -20.09 25.04 -9.56
CA ASP A 157 -20.89 23.82 -9.43
C ASP A 157 -20.08 22.57 -9.80
N CYS A 158 -20.24 21.52 -9.00
CA CYS A 158 -19.71 20.20 -9.28
C CYS A 158 -20.55 19.15 -8.55
N ILE A 159 -21.29 18.33 -9.31
CA ILE A 159 -22.15 17.30 -8.78
C ILE A 159 -21.69 15.95 -9.29
N SER A 160 -21.34 15.03 -8.39
CA SER A 160 -21.03 13.64 -8.72
C SER A 160 -22.24 12.75 -8.50
N ILE A 161 -22.58 11.94 -9.49
CA ILE A 161 -23.66 10.97 -9.44
C ILE A 161 -23.08 9.57 -9.64
N GLN A 162 -23.28 8.70 -8.66
CA GLN A 162 -22.93 7.28 -8.74
C GLN A 162 -24.21 6.46 -8.80
N LEU A 163 -24.40 5.68 -9.87
CA LEU A 163 -25.52 4.77 -10.00
C LEU A 163 -25.27 3.42 -9.31
N PRO A 164 -26.32 2.72 -8.90
CA PRO A 164 -26.21 1.38 -8.30
C PRO A 164 -25.47 0.37 -9.19
N GLN A 165 -25.53 0.54 -10.50
CA GLN A 165 -24.88 -0.32 -11.49
C GLN A 165 -23.37 -0.03 -11.65
N GLY A 166 -22.83 0.97 -10.93
CA GLY A 166 -21.42 1.35 -10.96
C GLY A 166 -21.06 2.43 -11.97
N GLN A 167 -22.02 2.97 -12.70
CA GLN A 167 -21.79 4.09 -13.61
C GLN A 167 -21.64 5.40 -12.82
N ASN A 168 -20.75 6.26 -13.29
CA ASN A 168 -20.38 7.50 -12.62
C ASN A 168 -20.50 8.69 -13.58
N PHE A 169 -21.21 9.70 -13.16
CA PHE A 169 -21.44 10.92 -13.91
C PHE A 169 -20.96 12.11 -13.11
N LEU A 170 -20.47 13.11 -13.82
CA LEU A 170 -20.14 14.41 -13.27
C LEU A 170 -20.98 15.47 -13.96
N ILE A 171 -21.60 16.35 -13.20
CA ILE A 171 -22.31 17.51 -13.74
C ILE A 171 -21.51 18.72 -13.33
N ASP A 172 -21.04 19.47 -14.33
CA ASP A 172 -20.13 20.61 -14.19
C ASP A 172 -18.85 20.24 -13.42
N GLY A 173 -18.01 21.19 -13.14
CA GLY A 173 -16.76 20.99 -12.40
C GLY A 173 -15.86 22.20 -12.58
N GLY A 174 -16.37 23.38 -12.29
CA GLY A 174 -15.65 24.64 -12.41
C GLY A 174 -15.73 25.51 -11.16
N SER A 175 -14.80 26.43 -11.02
CA SER A 175 -14.82 27.45 -9.96
C SER A 175 -14.25 28.75 -10.47
N SER A 176 -14.91 29.86 -10.12
CA SER A 176 -14.44 31.21 -10.46
C SER A 176 -13.42 31.75 -9.44
N ASN A 177 -13.38 31.22 -8.22
CA ASN A 177 -12.52 31.73 -7.14
C ASN A 177 -11.42 30.76 -6.67
N LYS A 178 -11.46 29.49 -7.09
CA LYS A 178 -10.40 28.50 -6.80
C LYS A 178 -9.73 28.06 -8.10
N LYS A 179 -8.43 27.77 -8.02
CA LYS A 179 -7.62 27.24 -9.13
C LYS A 179 -7.23 25.79 -8.90
N ASN A 180 -6.96 25.06 -9.96
CA ASN A 180 -6.55 23.67 -9.92
C ASN A 180 -7.53 22.76 -9.14
N ILE A 181 -8.82 23.01 -9.28
CA ILE A 181 -9.87 22.30 -8.55
C ILE A 181 -9.97 20.84 -8.95
N ALA A 182 -9.68 20.48 -10.20
CA ALA A 182 -9.59 19.11 -10.61
C ALA A 182 -8.54 18.38 -9.78
N HIS A 183 -7.34 18.93 -9.67
CA HIS A 183 -6.21 18.29 -8.98
C HIS A 183 -6.40 18.23 -7.47
N TYR A 184 -6.92 19.27 -6.83
CA TYR A 184 -6.97 19.36 -5.37
C TYR A 184 -8.32 18.98 -4.75
N GLN A 185 -9.40 18.92 -5.53
CA GLN A 185 -10.73 18.65 -5.01
C GLN A 185 -11.45 17.52 -5.75
N ILE A 186 -11.62 17.60 -7.07
CA ILE A 186 -12.41 16.62 -7.84
C ILE A 186 -11.69 15.25 -7.87
N LEU A 187 -10.45 15.19 -8.30
CA LEU A 187 -9.69 13.93 -8.38
C LEU A 187 -9.50 13.25 -7.02
N PRO A 188 -9.14 13.96 -5.92
CA PRO A 188 -9.08 13.36 -4.60
C PRO A 188 -10.42 12.79 -4.14
N PHE A 189 -11.53 13.49 -4.41
CA PHE A 189 -12.87 12.99 -4.10
C PHE A 189 -13.18 11.71 -4.88
N LEU A 190 -12.97 11.69 -6.20
CA LEU A 190 -13.20 10.53 -7.05
C LEU A 190 -12.36 9.34 -6.60
N LYS A 191 -11.07 9.54 -6.34
CA LYS A 191 -10.17 8.50 -5.83
C LYS A 191 -10.61 7.97 -4.47
N ASN A 192 -11.05 8.84 -3.57
CA ASN A 192 -11.59 8.46 -2.26
C ASN A 192 -12.84 7.56 -2.39
N ARG A 193 -13.69 7.84 -3.38
CA ARG A 193 -14.89 7.04 -3.69
C ARG A 193 -14.60 5.77 -4.48
N GLY A 194 -13.37 5.53 -4.90
CA GLY A 194 -13.01 4.40 -5.74
C GLY A 194 -13.44 4.56 -7.20
N ILE A 195 -13.73 5.79 -7.63
CA ILE A 195 -14.13 6.10 -9.00
C ILE A 195 -12.87 6.25 -9.84
N GLY A 196 -12.60 5.27 -10.69
CA GLY A 196 -11.49 5.28 -11.65
C GLY A 196 -11.87 5.77 -13.04
N VAL A 197 -13.16 5.75 -13.36
CA VAL A 197 -13.69 6.15 -14.67
C VAL A 197 -14.95 6.95 -14.47
N ILE A 198 -15.08 8.06 -15.20
CA ILE A 198 -16.31 8.84 -15.34
C ILE A 198 -16.91 8.47 -16.69
N ASP A 199 -18.14 7.96 -16.70
CA ASP A 199 -18.83 7.50 -17.90
C ASP A 199 -19.29 8.66 -18.77
N ALA A 200 -19.71 9.79 -18.16
CA ALA A 200 -20.00 11.01 -18.86
C ALA A 200 -19.88 12.24 -17.95
N ILE A 201 -19.53 13.36 -18.58
CA ILE A 201 -19.55 14.69 -17.96
C ILE A 201 -20.61 15.51 -18.66
N LEU A 202 -21.53 16.07 -17.89
CA LEU A 202 -22.61 16.93 -18.36
C LEU A 202 -22.23 18.37 -18.01
N ILE A 203 -22.17 19.24 -19.00
CA ILE A 203 -21.88 20.66 -18.82
C ILE A 203 -23.17 21.45 -19.02
N SER A 204 -23.56 22.22 -18.02
CA SER A 204 -24.76 23.05 -18.07
C SER A 204 -24.57 24.26 -18.96
N HIS A 205 -23.41 24.93 -18.83
CA HIS A 205 -22.96 26.05 -19.68
C HIS A 205 -21.46 26.22 -19.57
N THR A 206 -20.88 27.06 -20.43
CA THR A 206 -19.43 27.15 -20.64
C THR A 206 -18.75 28.24 -19.83
N ASP A 207 -19.38 28.75 -18.76
CA ASP A 207 -18.77 29.71 -17.89
C ASP A 207 -17.69 29.08 -17.02
N ASN A 208 -16.72 29.85 -16.59
CA ASN A 208 -15.52 29.35 -15.92
C ASN A 208 -15.82 28.63 -14.60
N ASP A 209 -16.87 29.01 -13.92
CA ASP A 209 -17.37 28.39 -12.68
C ASP A 209 -18.07 27.04 -12.89
N HIS A 210 -18.23 26.59 -14.15
CA HIS A 210 -18.79 25.29 -14.50
C HIS A 210 -17.81 24.36 -15.22
N ILE A 211 -16.81 24.91 -15.95
CA ILE A 211 -15.94 24.10 -16.79
C ILE A 211 -14.46 24.12 -16.39
N SER A 212 -13.98 25.08 -15.56
CA SER A 212 -12.54 25.28 -15.37
C SER A 212 -11.80 24.03 -14.89
N GLY A 213 -12.35 23.25 -13.96
CA GLY A 213 -11.73 22.02 -13.50
C GLY A 213 -11.92 20.82 -14.44
N VAL A 214 -12.90 20.86 -15.34
CA VAL A 214 -13.05 19.83 -16.36
C VAL A 214 -11.97 19.97 -17.45
N LEU A 215 -11.49 21.20 -17.66
CA LEU A 215 -10.44 21.51 -18.66
C LEU A 215 -9.01 21.37 -18.11
N GLU A 216 -8.81 21.19 -16.79
CA GLU A 216 -7.52 20.93 -16.13
C GLU A 216 -7.04 19.48 -16.37
#